data_21782d73f7db4b18c6892ddf0003dcad
#
_entry.id   21782d73f7db4b18c6892ddf0003dcad
#
_cell.length_a   1.000
_cell.length_b   1.000
_cell.length_c   1.000
_cell.angle_alpha   90.00
_cell.angle_beta   90.00
_cell.angle_gamma   90.00
#
_symmetry.space_group_name_H-M   'P 1'
#
loop_
_entity.id
_entity.type
_entity.pdbx_description
1 polymer ?
#
loop_
_entity_poly.entity_id
_entity_poly.type
_entity_poly.pdbx_seq_one_letter_code
_entity_poly.pdbx_strand_id
1 'polypeptide(L)'
;MVFARDTEMNLLAAAELVNTARRRDGHDALSTVADLDAYFRHWGYTGRHDRDDAEVADVRRARDSIARLWDVERDEAAELVNAMLREADAVPFLVRHDAVDWHLHATAPGAALAAVIVVETAMGVVDVVRSDEYARMKLCAGDGCRAVLVDLSRNRSRRFCDVNGCGNRAHVAAYRARRAAHG
;
A
#
# COMPACT_ATOMS: atom_id res chain seq x y z
N MET A 1 -17.08 -4.88 -2.78
CA MET A 1 -16.19 -3.76 -3.09
C MET A 1 -16.51 -2.66 -2.09
N VAL A 2 -15.53 -2.18 -1.37
CA VAL A 2 -15.71 -1.13 -0.33
C VAL A 2 -15.52 0.25 -0.96
N PHE A 3 -14.57 0.36 -1.88
CA PHE A 3 -14.23 1.58 -2.63
C PHE A 3 -14.34 1.32 -4.14
N ALA A 4 -14.07 2.32 -4.95
CA ALA A 4 -13.86 2.15 -6.38
C ALA A 4 -12.67 1.21 -6.63
N ARG A 5 -12.66 0.53 -7.80
CA ARG A 5 -11.66 -0.51 -8.09
C ARG A 5 -10.23 0.04 -8.10
N ASP A 6 -10.04 1.19 -8.69
CA ASP A 6 -8.75 1.89 -8.75
C ASP A 6 -8.27 2.27 -7.34
N THR A 7 -9.17 2.81 -6.49
CA THR A 7 -8.88 3.08 -5.08
C THR A 7 -8.41 1.83 -4.34
N GLU A 8 -9.13 0.69 -4.47
CA GLU A 8 -8.74 -0.56 -3.81
C GLU A 8 -7.38 -1.06 -4.32
N MET A 9 -7.12 -0.97 -5.62
CA MET A 9 -5.85 -1.37 -6.22
C MET A 9 -4.69 -0.51 -5.71
N ASN A 10 -4.85 0.82 -5.71
CA ASN A 10 -3.81 1.75 -5.27
C ASN A 10 -3.46 1.57 -3.79
N LEU A 11 -4.46 1.34 -2.94
CA LEU A 11 -4.25 1.07 -1.52
C LEU A 11 -3.53 -0.27 -1.28
N LEU A 12 -3.86 -1.32 -2.03
CA LEU A 12 -3.20 -2.62 -1.92
C LEU A 12 -1.77 -2.56 -2.45
N ALA A 13 -1.52 -1.86 -3.56
CA ALA A 13 -0.19 -1.62 -4.10
C ALA A 13 0.69 -0.87 -3.08
N ALA A 14 0.16 0.19 -2.47
CA ALA A 14 0.85 0.94 -1.43
C ALA A 14 1.20 0.05 -0.22
N ALA A 15 0.27 -0.77 0.25
CA ALA A 15 0.52 -1.69 1.37
C ALA A 15 1.59 -2.74 1.02
N GLU A 16 1.57 -3.29 -0.19
CA GLU A 16 2.61 -4.21 -0.66
C GLU A 16 3.97 -3.52 -0.72
N LEU A 17 4.04 -2.32 -1.33
CA LEU A 17 5.27 -1.54 -1.41
C LEU A 17 5.88 -1.29 -0.03
N VAL A 18 5.09 -0.82 0.94
CA VAL A 18 5.54 -0.61 2.33
C VAL A 18 6.05 -1.91 2.94
N ASN A 19 5.38 -3.03 2.68
CA ASN A 19 5.72 -4.33 3.23
C ASN A 19 6.99 -4.93 2.62
N THR A 20 7.50 -4.44 1.49
CA THR A 20 8.81 -4.88 0.97
C THR A 20 9.93 -4.67 1.97
N ALA A 21 9.87 -3.60 2.78
CA ALA A 21 10.84 -3.28 3.83
C ALA A 21 10.42 -3.79 5.23
N ARG A 22 9.22 -4.36 5.39
CA ARG A 22 8.68 -4.80 6.69
C ARG A 22 8.57 -6.32 6.80
N ARG A 23 9.45 -7.02 6.10
CA ARG A 23 9.56 -8.48 6.20
C ARG A 23 10.22 -8.89 7.52
N ARG A 24 9.79 -10.03 8.05
CA ARG A 24 10.27 -10.51 9.35
C ARG A 24 11.72 -11.02 9.32
N ASP A 25 12.18 -11.43 8.15
CA ASP A 25 13.57 -11.86 7.91
C ASP A 25 14.55 -10.67 7.75
N GLY A 26 14.04 -9.43 7.77
CA GLY A 26 14.82 -8.22 7.61
C GLY A 26 15.27 -7.94 6.16
N HIS A 27 14.88 -8.80 5.21
CA HIS A 27 15.21 -8.62 3.81
C HIS A 27 14.32 -7.54 3.18
N ASP A 28 14.92 -6.57 2.47
CA ASP A 28 14.17 -5.63 1.63
C ASP A 28 13.89 -6.28 0.26
N ALA A 29 12.63 -6.60 0.02
CA ALA A 29 12.21 -7.26 -1.21
C ALA A 29 12.09 -6.30 -2.42
N LEU A 30 12.43 -5.01 -2.25
CA LEU A 30 12.57 -4.03 -3.33
C LEU A 30 14.00 -3.48 -3.31
N SER A 31 14.95 -4.25 -3.78
CA SER A 31 16.37 -3.94 -3.72
C SER A 31 17.07 -3.79 -5.07
N THR A 32 16.44 -4.28 -6.14
CA THR A 32 16.98 -4.29 -7.51
C THR A 32 15.99 -3.74 -8.52
N VAL A 33 16.49 -3.40 -9.71
CA VAL A 33 15.66 -3.04 -10.88
C VAL A 33 14.67 -4.17 -11.22
N ALA A 34 15.10 -5.43 -11.13
CA ALA A 34 14.23 -6.58 -11.39
C ALA A 34 13.06 -6.68 -10.40
N ASP A 35 13.28 -6.36 -9.12
CA ASP A 35 12.23 -6.31 -8.11
C ASP A 35 11.22 -5.21 -8.45
N LEU A 36 11.71 -4.03 -8.84
CA LEU A 36 10.86 -2.91 -9.25
C LEU A 36 10.09 -3.22 -10.52
N ASP A 37 10.70 -3.85 -11.53
CA ASP A 37 10.05 -4.34 -12.75
C ASP A 37 8.91 -5.33 -12.42
N ALA A 38 9.12 -6.22 -11.44
CA ALA A 38 8.10 -7.17 -11.02
C ALA A 38 6.91 -6.45 -10.35
N TYR A 39 7.17 -5.50 -9.46
CA TYR A 39 6.16 -4.68 -8.80
C TYR A 39 5.37 -3.84 -9.82
N PHE A 40 6.04 -3.15 -10.74
CA PHE A 40 5.45 -2.36 -11.82
C PHE A 40 4.45 -3.19 -12.64
N ARG A 41 4.86 -4.37 -13.10
CA ARG A 41 4.00 -5.27 -13.89
C ARG A 41 2.86 -5.86 -13.08
N HIS A 42 3.13 -6.24 -11.83
CA HIS A 42 2.11 -6.86 -10.97
C HIS A 42 0.92 -5.93 -10.73
N TRP A 43 1.20 -4.66 -10.49
CA TRP A 43 0.18 -3.66 -10.21
C TRP A 43 -0.35 -2.94 -11.46
N GLY A 44 0.18 -3.27 -12.64
CA GLY A 44 -0.29 -2.73 -13.91
C GLY A 44 0.03 -1.24 -14.09
N TYR A 45 1.11 -0.76 -13.46
CA TYR A 45 1.56 0.61 -13.70
C TYR A 45 1.89 0.82 -15.17
N THR A 46 1.62 2.00 -15.68
CA THR A 46 1.88 2.42 -17.06
C THR A 46 2.69 3.72 -17.08
N GLY A 47 3.22 4.09 -18.24
CA GLY A 47 3.98 5.31 -18.42
C GLY A 47 5.48 5.13 -18.24
N ARG A 48 6.15 6.17 -17.72
CA ARG A 48 7.60 6.20 -17.59
C ARG A 48 8.11 5.19 -16.56
N HIS A 49 9.10 4.42 -16.97
CA HIS A 49 9.79 3.45 -16.14
C HIS A 49 11.25 3.34 -16.63
N ASP A 50 12.17 3.98 -15.90
CA ASP A 50 13.54 4.22 -16.34
C ASP A 50 14.42 2.95 -16.21
N ARG A 51 14.04 2.01 -15.33
CA ARG A 51 14.74 0.73 -15.11
C ARG A 51 16.19 0.89 -14.73
N ASP A 52 16.46 1.79 -13.83
CA ASP A 52 17.80 2.03 -13.27
C ASP A 52 17.80 2.07 -11.73
N ASP A 53 18.99 2.08 -11.15
CA ASP A 53 19.16 2.08 -9.70
C ASP A 53 18.69 3.40 -9.06
N ALA A 54 18.68 4.50 -9.81
CA ALA A 54 18.18 5.79 -9.34
C ALA A 54 16.66 5.73 -9.14
N GLU A 55 15.93 5.14 -10.08
CA GLU A 55 14.48 4.93 -9.95
C GLU A 55 14.14 3.99 -8.78
N VAL A 56 14.91 2.91 -8.57
CA VAL A 56 14.76 2.05 -7.38
C VAL A 56 14.92 2.85 -6.11
N ALA A 57 15.96 3.71 -6.03
CA ALA A 57 16.18 4.56 -4.87
C ALA A 57 15.04 5.57 -4.65
N ASP A 58 14.49 6.16 -5.73
CA ASP A 58 13.37 7.09 -5.67
C ASP A 58 12.09 6.41 -5.17
N VAL A 59 11.77 5.22 -5.69
CA VAL A 59 10.60 4.45 -5.22
C VAL A 59 10.75 4.01 -3.77
N ARG A 60 11.96 3.68 -3.32
CA ARG A 60 12.22 3.40 -1.89
C ARG A 60 12.00 4.62 -1.01
N ARG A 61 12.39 5.82 -1.44
CA ARG A 61 12.08 7.07 -0.71
C ARG A 61 10.57 7.35 -0.68
N ALA A 62 9.88 7.15 -1.81
CA ALA A 62 8.43 7.24 -1.88
C ALA A 62 7.75 6.24 -0.91
N ARG A 63 8.23 5.00 -0.86
CA ARG A 63 7.78 3.98 0.10
C ARG A 63 7.87 4.45 1.55
N ASP A 64 8.97 5.08 1.92
CA ASP A 64 9.18 5.56 3.30
C ASP A 64 8.21 6.70 3.64
N SER A 65 7.92 7.58 2.69
CA SER A 65 6.90 8.62 2.84
C SER A 65 5.48 8.02 2.98
N ILE A 66 5.12 7.09 2.10
CA ILE A 66 3.84 6.40 2.09
C ILE A 66 3.62 5.61 3.39
N ALA A 67 4.67 4.98 3.94
CA ALA A 67 4.59 4.18 5.14
C ALA A 67 4.05 4.95 6.35
N ARG A 68 4.27 6.27 6.40
CA ARG A 68 3.77 7.16 7.46
C ARG A 68 2.25 7.19 7.56
N LEU A 69 1.55 6.93 6.46
CA LEU A 69 0.08 6.89 6.42
C LEU A 69 -0.53 5.77 7.27
N TRP A 70 0.24 4.79 7.74
CA TRP A 70 -0.21 3.76 8.69
C TRP A 70 0.23 4.01 10.13
N ASP A 71 1.07 5.01 10.35
CA ASP A 71 1.66 5.29 11.66
C ASP A 71 1.05 6.54 12.32
N VAL A 72 0.02 7.15 11.71
CA VAL A 72 -0.65 8.39 12.15
C VAL A 72 -2.15 8.22 12.27
N GLU A 73 -2.81 9.16 12.95
CA GLU A 73 -4.27 9.23 13.02
C GLU A 73 -4.87 9.87 11.76
N ARG A 74 -6.19 9.71 11.57
CA ARG A 74 -6.93 10.14 10.37
C ARG A 74 -6.68 11.59 9.96
N ASP A 75 -6.72 12.52 10.90
CA ASP A 75 -6.60 13.95 10.59
C ASP A 75 -5.17 14.30 10.16
N GLU A 76 -4.16 13.71 10.80
CA GLU A 76 -2.77 13.85 10.38
C GLU A 76 -2.51 13.18 9.03
N ALA A 77 -3.16 12.05 8.73
CA ALA A 77 -3.09 11.42 7.43
C ALA A 77 -3.66 12.33 6.32
N ALA A 78 -4.74 13.06 6.59
CA ALA A 78 -5.29 14.04 5.64
C ALA A 78 -4.28 15.15 5.34
N GLU A 79 -3.55 15.63 6.35
CA GLU A 79 -2.47 16.62 6.18
C GLU A 79 -1.32 16.08 5.32
N LEU A 80 -0.88 14.83 5.60
CA LEU A 80 0.16 14.15 4.81
C LEU A 80 -0.26 13.98 3.35
N VAL A 81 -1.48 13.51 3.10
CA VAL A 81 -2.04 13.34 1.77
C VAL A 81 -2.08 14.68 1.02
N ASN A 82 -2.56 15.74 1.66
CA ASN A 82 -2.59 17.06 1.08
C ASN A 82 -1.19 17.59 0.74
N ALA A 83 -0.17 17.28 1.55
CA ALA A 83 1.21 17.62 1.25
C ALA A 83 1.71 16.83 0.03
N MET A 84 1.53 15.51 -0.02
CA MET A 84 1.91 14.66 -1.14
C MET A 84 1.31 15.14 -2.47
N LEU A 85 0.02 15.48 -2.49
CA LEU A 85 -0.66 15.95 -3.70
C LEU A 85 -0.13 17.32 -4.15
N ARG A 86 0.12 18.26 -3.21
CA ARG A 86 0.68 19.57 -3.54
C ARG A 86 2.12 19.50 -4.04
N GLU A 87 2.96 18.68 -3.41
CA GLU A 87 4.37 18.51 -3.81
C GLU A 87 4.51 17.90 -5.21
N ALA A 88 3.53 17.10 -5.62
CA ALA A 88 3.49 16.48 -6.93
C ALA A 88 2.74 17.32 -7.99
N ASP A 89 2.25 18.51 -7.65
CA ASP A 89 1.38 19.31 -8.52
C ASP A 89 0.22 18.49 -9.11
N ALA A 90 -0.40 17.65 -8.27
CA ALA A 90 -1.39 16.69 -8.70
C ALA A 90 -2.68 17.37 -9.18
N VAL A 91 -3.06 17.11 -10.44
CA VAL A 91 -4.29 17.63 -11.06
C VAL A 91 -5.14 16.45 -11.51
N PRO A 92 -6.22 16.10 -10.77
CA PRO A 92 -7.05 14.94 -11.11
C PRO A 92 -7.79 15.13 -12.46
N PHE A 93 -7.76 14.08 -13.29
CA PHE A 93 -8.52 13.98 -14.54
C PHE A 93 -8.93 12.54 -14.82
N LEU A 94 -10.03 12.37 -15.55
CA LEU A 94 -10.55 11.06 -15.92
C LEU A 94 -9.85 10.54 -17.17
N VAL A 95 -9.44 9.28 -17.10
CA VAL A 95 -8.87 8.54 -18.23
C VAL A 95 -9.58 7.21 -18.43
N ARG A 96 -9.47 6.66 -19.63
CA ARG A 96 -9.90 5.31 -19.95
C ARG A 96 -8.89 4.70 -20.91
N HIS A 97 -8.17 3.68 -20.43
CA HIS A 97 -7.22 2.93 -21.25
C HIS A 97 -7.15 1.47 -20.77
N ASP A 98 -6.59 0.61 -21.59
CA ASP A 98 -6.44 -0.81 -21.34
C ASP A 98 -7.79 -1.52 -21.02
N ALA A 99 -7.79 -2.44 -20.08
CA ALA A 99 -8.97 -3.16 -19.60
C ALA A 99 -9.68 -2.45 -18.43
N VAL A 100 -9.25 -1.24 -18.06
CA VAL A 100 -9.83 -0.46 -16.97
C VAL A 100 -10.79 0.58 -17.56
N ASP A 101 -12.01 0.65 -17.04
CA ASP A 101 -12.97 1.69 -17.40
C ASP A 101 -12.54 3.05 -16.83
N TRP A 102 -13.41 4.06 -16.91
CA TRP A 102 -13.10 5.40 -16.41
C TRP A 102 -12.54 5.39 -15.00
N HIS A 103 -11.31 5.91 -14.84
CA HIS A 103 -10.61 6.03 -13.57
C HIS A 103 -9.82 7.34 -13.50
N LEU A 104 -9.36 7.69 -12.29
CA LEU A 104 -8.64 8.94 -12.04
C LEU A 104 -7.14 8.77 -12.21
N HIS A 105 -6.53 9.65 -13.00
CA HIS A 105 -5.11 9.98 -12.93
C HIS A 105 -4.94 11.40 -12.40
N ALA A 106 -3.82 11.68 -11.76
CA ALA A 106 -3.55 13.02 -11.26
C ALA A 106 -2.09 13.47 -11.45
N THR A 107 -1.30 12.70 -12.22
CA THR A 107 0.09 13.02 -12.57
C THR A 107 0.20 13.45 -14.02
N ALA A 108 1.16 14.34 -14.32
CA ALA A 108 1.47 14.73 -15.68
C ALA A 108 1.96 13.54 -16.52
N PRO A 109 1.70 13.50 -17.83
CA PRO A 109 2.29 12.51 -18.73
C PRO A 109 3.82 12.48 -18.61
N GLY A 110 4.41 11.29 -18.44
CA GLY A 110 5.86 11.12 -18.28
C GLY A 110 6.40 11.44 -16.88
N ALA A 111 5.53 11.64 -15.89
CA ALA A 111 5.95 11.74 -14.49
C ALA A 111 6.80 10.52 -14.07
N ALA A 112 7.77 10.73 -13.18
CA ALA A 112 8.58 9.67 -12.62
C ALA A 112 7.71 8.64 -11.87
N LEU A 113 8.05 7.37 -11.96
CA LEU A 113 7.27 6.27 -11.33
C LEU A 113 7.03 6.51 -9.83
N ALA A 114 8.02 6.98 -9.10
CA ALA A 114 7.89 7.32 -7.69
C ALA A 114 6.79 8.35 -7.42
N ALA A 115 6.69 9.39 -8.26
CA ALA A 115 5.64 10.41 -8.16
C ALA A 115 4.26 9.84 -8.48
N VAL A 116 4.15 8.98 -9.50
CA VAL A 116 2.91 8.28 -9.84
C VAL A 116 2.42 7.45 -8.65
N ILE A 117 3.29 6.64 -8.07
CA ILE A 117 2.97 5.78 -6.91
C ILE A 117 2.49 6.61 -5.71
N VAL A 118 3.18 7.73 -5.40
CA VAL A 118 2.79 8.61 -4.29
C VAL A 118 1.42 9.23 -4.53
N VAL A 119 1.18 9.76 -5.73
CA VAL A 119 -0.08 10.44 -6.07
C VAL A 119 -1.25 9.46 -6.09
N GLU A 120 -1.11 8.30 -6.71
CA GLU A 120 -2.16 7.27 -6.74
C GLU A 120 -2.48 6.74 -5.34
N THR A 121 -1.44 6.55 -4.50
CA THR A 121 -1.65 6.21 -3.08
C THR A 121 -2.41 7.31 -2.36
N ALA A 122 -1.99 8.57 -2.53
CA ALA A 122 -2.64 9.72 -1.89
C ALA A 122 -4.11 9.84 -2.30
N MET A 123 -4.43 9.68 -3.60
CA MET A 123 -5.79 9.66 -4.11
C MET A 123 -6.63 8.54 -3.49
N GLY A 124 -6.07 7.34 -3.35
CA GLY A 124 -6.73 6.23 -2.67
C GLY A 124 -7.02 6.53 -1.19
N VAL A 125 -6.08 7.17 -0.48
CA VAL A 125 -6.27 7.56 0.93
C VAL A 125 -7.27 8.71 1.07
N VAL A 126 -7.37 9.63 0.09
CA VAL A 126 -8.46 10.64 0.05
C VAL A 126 -9.82 9.97 0.17
N ASP A 127 -10.08 8.91 -0.59
CA ASP A 127 -11.35 8.18 -0.54
C ASP A 127 -11.58 7.52 0.82
N VAL A 128 -10.54 6.92 1.40
CA VAL A 128 -10.60 6.31 2.74
C VAL A 128 -10.96 7.34 3.81
N VAL A 129 -10.31 8.50 3.80
CA VAL A 129 -10.55 9.59 4.77
C VAL A 129 -11.97 10.16 4.60
N ARG A 130 -12.40 10.43 3.36
CA ARG A 130 -13.71 11.00 3.05
C ARG A 130 -14.87 10.06 3.39
N SER A 131 -14.65 8.76 3.27
CA SER A 131 -15.67 7.73 3.57
C SER A 131 -15.71 7.34 5.05
N ASP A 132 -14.93 7.97 5.91
CA ASP A 132 -14.77 7.61 7.33
C ASP A 132 -14.33 6.14 7.54
N GLU A 133 -13.47 5.65 6.66
CA GLU A 133 -13.02 4.26 6.62
C GLU A 133 -11.53 4.10 6.99
N TYR A 134 -10.91 5.13 7.61
CA TYR A 134 -9.48 5.12 7.93
C TYR A 134 -9.05 3.97 8.83
N ALA A 135 -9.96 3.48 9.68
CA ALA A 135 -9.76 2.29 10.50
C ALA A 135 -9.49 0.98 9.70
N ARG A 136 -9.60 1.02 8.35
CA ARG A 136 -9.18 -0.08 7.47
C ARG A 136 -7.69 -0.10 7.17
N MET A 137 -7.00 1.01 7.36
CA MET A 137 -5.55 1.07 7.28
C MET A 137 -4.96 0.60 8.61
N LYS A 138 -4.43 -0.62 8.65
CA LYS A 138 -4.08 -1.29 9.90
C LYS A 138 -2.62 -1.73 9.93
N LEU A 139 -2.06 -1.74 11.12
CA LEU A 139 -0.88 -2.53 11.41
C LEU A 139 -1.26 -3.99 11.66
N CYS A 140 -0.38 -4.92 11.29
CA CYS A 140 -0.59 -6.34 11.54
C CYS A 140 -0.62 -6.65 13.05
N ALA A 141 -1.64 -7.39 13.49
CA ALA A 141 -1.80 -7.81 14.89
C ALA A 141 -0.90 -9.02 15.28
N GLY A 142 0.03 -9.43 14.42
CA GLY A 142 1.00 -10.48 14.73
C GLY A 142 2.07 -9.95 15.69
N ASP A 143 2.42 -10.76 16.68
CA ASP A 143 3.45 -10.42 17.66
C ASP A 143 4.77 -9.99 16.99
N GLY A 144 5.29 -8.81 17.34
CA GLY A 144 6.50 -8.20 16.78
C GLY A 144 6.43 -7.93 15.26
N CYS A 145 5.25 -7.92 14.65
CA CYS A 145 5.09 -7.66 13.22
C CYS A 145 4.79 -6.18 12.95
N ARG A 146 5.59 -5.54 12.10
CA ARG A 146 5.40 -4.14 11.68
C ARG A 146 4.75 -4.00 10.30
N ALA A 147 4.36 -5.11 9.67
CA ALA A 147 3.71 -5.08 8.36
C ALA A 147 2.36 -4.34 8.43
N VAL A 148 2.03 -3.68 7.33
CA VAL A 148 0.76 -2.96 7.15
C VAL A 148 -0.24 -3.80 6.37
N LEU A 149 -1.50 -3.45 6.47
CA LEU A 149 -2.56 -4.03 5.65
C LEU A 149 -3.69 -3.02 5.41
N VAL A 150 -4.43 -3.24 4.34
CA VAL A 150 -5.71 -2.60 4.08
C VAL A 150 -6.80 -3.65 4.25
N ASP A 151 -7.77 -3.38 5.11
CA ASP A 151 -8.86 -4.30 5.39
C ASP A 151 -10.07 -4.03 4.50
N LEU A 152 -10.11 -4.68 3.33
CA LEU A 152 -11.22 -4.61 2.40
C LEU A 152 -12.33 -5.63 2.71
N SER A 153 -12.25 -6.34 3.85
CA SER A 153 -13.30 -7.25 4.26
C SER A 153 -14.58 -6.50 4.64
N ARG A 154 -15.73 -7.13 4.40
CA ARG A 154 -17.05 -6.54 4.69
C ARG A 154 -17.18 -6.11 6.16
N ASN A 155 -16.66 -6.91 7.08
CA ASN A 155 -16.84 -6.72 8.52
C ASN A 155 -15.63 -6.09 9.20
N ARG A 156 -14.67 -5.52 8.44
CA ARG A 156 -13.41 -4.94 8.96
C ARG A 156 -12.65 -5.93 9.88
N SER A 157 -12.69 -7.23 9.55
CA SER A 157 -12.22 -8.31 10.42
C SER A 157 -10.80 -8.79 10.14
N ARG A 158 -10.16 -8.30 9.07
CA ARG A 158 -8.78 -8.66 8.75
C ARG A 158 -7.82 -8.05 9.79
N ARG A 159 -6.99 -8.90 10.38
CA ARG A 159 -6.06 -8.53 11.46
C ARG A 159 -4.59 -8.81 11.14
N PHE A 160 -4.32 -9.67 10.17
CA PHE A 160 -2.98 -10.17 9.89
C PHE A 160 -2.58 -9.86 8.45
N CYS A 161 -1.29 -9.56 8.28
CA CYS A 161 -0.68 -9.41 6.96
C CYS A 161 -0.49 -10.78 6.27
N ASP A 162 -0.32 -10.75 4.95
CA ASP A 162 0.03 -11.94 4.16
C ASP A 162 1.54 -12.17 4.14
N VAL A 163 2.32 -11.10 3.97
CA VAL A 163 3.77 -11.12 3.72
C VAL A 163 4.56 -11.92 4.77
N ASN A 164 4.15 -11.88 6.03
CA ASN A 164 4.85 -12.53 7.15
C ASN A 164 4.15 -13.78 7.68
N GLY A 165 3.08 -14.27 7.07
CA GLY A 165 2.36 -15.46 7.51
C GLY A 165 1.80 -15.40 8.94
N CYS A 166 1.48 -14.18 9.45
CA CYS A 166 1.09 -13.96 10.84
C CYS A 166 -0.22 -14.68 11.22
N GLY A 167 -1.18 -14.75 10.28
CA GLY A 167 -2.44 -15.46 10.49
C GLY A 167 -2.22 -16.95 10.81
N ASN A 168 -1.41 -17.63 10.01
CA ASN A 168 -1.09 -19.05 10.22
C ASN A 168 -0.39 -19.28 11.57
N ARG A 169 0.57 -18.41 11.94
CA ARG A 169 1.23 -18.52 13.26
C ARG A 169 0.25 -18.35 14.41
N ALA A 170 -0.65 -17.37 14.32
CA ALA A 170 -1.67 -17.15 15.33
C ALA A 170 -2.61 -18.36 15.48
N HIS A 171 -3.04 -18.95 14.37
CA HIS A 171 -3.87 -20.15 14.37
C HIS A 171 -3.16 -21.35 14.99
N VAL A 172 -1.90 -21.59 14.64
CA VAL A 172 -1.10 -22.69 15.22
C VAL A 172 -0.88 -22.47 16.72
N ALA A 173 -0.56 -21.26 17.15
CA ALA A 173 -0.41 -20.93 18.57
C ALA A 173 -1.70 -21.19 19.37
N ALA A 174 -2.83 -20.72 18.87
CA ALA A 174 -4.14 -20.93 19.48
C ALA A 174 -4.53 -22.42 19.55
N TYR A 175 -4.21 -23.20 18.51
CA TYR A 175 -4.44 -24.65 18.51
C TYR A 175 -3.61 -25.34 19.59
N ARG A 176 -2.30 -25.04 19.69
CA ARG A 176 -1.40 -25.60 20.69
C ARG A 176 -1.85 -25.27 22.13
N ALA A 177 -2.25 -24.01 22.36
CA ALA A 177 -2.75 -23.58 23.68
C ALA A 177 -4.02 -24.35 24.08
N ARG A 178 -4.97 -24.56 23.17
CA ARG A 178 -6.18 -25.35 23.44
C ARG A 178 -5.82 -26.80 23.79
N ARG A 179 -4.88 -27.44 23.08
CA ARG A 179 -4.46 -28.83 23.40
C ARG A 179 -3.80 -28.92 24.76
N ALA A 180 -2.97 -27.96 25.13
CA ALA A 180 -2.30 -27.94 26.43
C ALA A 180 -3.28 -27.73 27.61
N ALA A 181 -4.43 -27.06 27.36
CA ALA A 181 -5.44 -26.84 28.38
C ALA A 181 -6.41 -28.03 28.58
N HIS A 182 -6.37 -29.07 27.71
CA HIS A 182 -7.26 -30.23 27.74
C HIS A 182 -6.49 -31.58 27.93
N GLY A 183 -5.20 -31.52 28.15
CA GLY A 183 -4.34 -32.66 28.49
C GLY A 183 -3.72 -32.50 29.85
#